data_0c894b77e0716122417fd2f7148e73c8
#
_entry.id   0c894b77e0716122417fd2f7148e73c8
#
_cell.length_a   1.000
_cell.length_b   1.000
_cell.length_c   1.000
_cell.angle_alpha   90.00
_cell.angle_beta   90.00
_cell.angle_gamma   90.00
#
_symmetry.space_group_name_H-M   'P 1'
#
loop_
_entity.id
_entity.type
_entity.pdbx_description
1 polymer ?
#
loop_
_entity_poly.entity_id
_entity_poly.type
_entity_poly.pdbx_seq_one_letter_code
_entity_poly.pdbx_strand_id
1 'polypeptide(L)'
;TVFDGFTFSHKPAFDVDMFDWYLSKPIPDVKSQKEAYKKSVINLLKIHGSLTWEQDGDEIIRKDKNSIKEPIMVFPSSNKYMQSYERPYFELFSKFQALLRKQNTVLITAGFSFADNHISRMIIQALKTIPSLSILVTDFDISPATPNKNWNELIDLMKKDYSIAFLQATMNSNLTDYFIRGNIND
;
A
#
# COMPACT_ATOMS: atom_id res chain seq x y z
N THR A 1 3.22 8.50 13.19
CA THR A 1 1.78 8.15 13.31
C THR A 1 1.37 7.35 12.10
N VAL A 2 0.63 6.27 12.32
CA VAL A 2 0.11 5.40 11.26
C VAL A 2 -1.41 5.51 11.26
N PHE A 3 -1.99 5.81 10.10
CA PHE A 3 -3.41 5.65 9.82
C PHE A 3 -3.61 4.30 9.13
N ASP A 4 -4.44 3.45 9.70
CA ASP A 4 -4.71 2.10 9.19
C ASP A 4 -6.17 1.87 8.79
N GLY A 5 -6.92 2.98 8.63
CA GLY A 5 -8.32 2.98 8.24
C GLY A 5 -9.29 2.74 9.41
N PHE A 6 -8.85 2.90 10.66
CA PHE A 6 -9.72 2.75 11.83
C PHE A 6 -9.85 4.05 12.62
N THR A 7 -11.04 4.30 13.12
CA THR A 7 -11.33 5.46 13.98
C THR A 7 -10.54 5.42 15.29
N PHE A 8 -10.24 6.59 15.86
CA PHE A 8 -9.61 6.74 17.16
C PHE A 8 -10.65 6.69 18.29
N SER A 9 -11.21 5.50 18.51
CA SER A 9 -12.24 5.28 19.54
C SER A 9 -11.93 4.06 20.39
N HIS A 10 -12.67 3.86 21.48
CA HIS A 10 -12.57 2.64 22.30
C HIS A 10 -12.95 1.37 21.53
N LYS A 11 -13.85 1.50 20.56
CA LYS A 11 -14.22 0.47 19.60
C LYS A 11 -13.81 0.96 18.21
N PRO A 12 -12.55 0.76 17.78
CA PRO A 12 -12.08 1.26 16.50
C PRO A 12 -12.83 0.58 15.36
N ALA A 13 -13.63 1.32 14.63
CA ALA A 13 -14.36 0.86 13.45
C ALA A 13 -13.64 1.28 12.17
N PHE A 14 -13.73 0.43 11.13
CA PHE A 14 -13.13 0.72 9.84
C PHE A 14 -13.89 1.85 9.14
N ASP A 15 -13.14 2.85 8.73
CA ASP A 15 -13.59 4.01 7.98
C ASP A 15 -12.49 4.41 6.99
N VAL A 16 -12.75 4.24 5.71
CA VAL A 16 -11.79 4.53 4.64
C VAL A 16 -11.38 6.01 4.61
N ASP A 17 -12.24 6.91 5.05
CA ASP A 17 -11.96 8.35 5.10
C ASP A 17 -10.81 8.68 6.07
N MET A 18 -10.52 7.79 7.03
CA MET A 18 -9.37 7.94 7.93
C MET A 18 -8.02 8.06 7.20
N PHE A 19 -7.91 7.56 5.98
CA PHE A 19 -6.71 7.73 5.16
C PHE A 19 -6.53 9.13 4.56
N ASP A 20 -7.55 9.98 4.62
CA ASP A 20 -7.53 11.35 4.09
C ASP A 20 -7.38 12.41 5.18
N TRP A 21 -7.34 12.01 6.45
CA TRP A 21 -7.16 12.93 7.57
C TRP A 21 -5.70 13.38 7.72
N TYR A 22 -5.55 14.62 8.19
CA TYR A 22 -4.26 15.21 8.54
C TYR A 22 -4.23 15.54 10.03
N LEU A 23 -3.12 15.29 10.68
CA LEU A 23 -2.88 15.72 12.06
C LEU A 23 -2.19 17.08 12.03
N SER A 24 -2.86 18.09 12.60
CA SER A 24 -2.32 19.44 12.75
C SER A 24 -2.42 19.91 14.20
N LYS A 25 -1.65 20.94 14.53
CA LYS A 25 -1.79 21.69 15.77
C LYS A 25 -1.67 23.19 15.48
N PRO A 26 -2.39 24.04 16.23
CA PRO A 26 -2.22 25.49 16.11
C PRO A 26 -0.80 25.89 16.47
N ILE A 27 -0.27 26.86 15.75
CA ILE A 27 1.02 27.48 16.09
C ILE A 27 0.72 28.59 17.11
N PRO A 28 1.22 28.50 18.36
CA PRO A 28 1.06 29.56 19.34
C PRO A 28 1.66 30.86 18.82
N ASP A 29 1.03 31.98 19.16
CA ASP A 29 1.59 33.33 18.98
C ASP A 29 1.61 33.89 17.56
N VAL A 30 0.74 33.47 16.69
CA VAL A 30 0.58 34.07 15.38
C VAL A 30 -0.79 34.69 15.24
N LYS A 31 -0.87 35.96 14.87
CA LYS A 31 -2.12 36.69 14.57
C LYS A 31 -2.90 36.06 13.38
N SER A 32 -2.32 35.12 12.68
CA SER A 32 -2.94 34.32 11.63
C SER A 32 -3.19 32.90 12.12
N GLN A 33 -4.34 32.32 11.78
CA GLN A 33 -4.69 30.90 12.05
C GLN A 33 -3.79 29.96 11.27
N LYS A 34 -2.50 29.90 11.60
CA LYS A 34 -1.55 28.98 10.99
C LYS A 34 -1.54 27.66 11.75
N GLU A 35 -1.52 26.58 11.01
CA GLU A 35 -1.43 25.22 11.54
C GLU A 35 -0.08 24.58 11.19
N ALA A 36 0.47 23.84 12.13
CA ALA A 36 1.62 22.99 11.90
C ALA A 36 1.15 21.54 11.69
N TYR A 37 1.39 21.00 10.52
CA TYR A 37 1.05 19.62 10.17
C TYR A 37 2.12 18.64 10.66
N LYS A 38 1.68 17.48 11.14
CA LYS A 38 2.58 16.40 11.53
C LYS A 38 3.21 15.77 10.27
N LYS A 39 4.53 15.88 10.15
CA LYS A 39 5.25 15.43 8.93
C LYS A 39 5.39 13.90 8.83
N SER A 40 5.46 13.18 9.95
CA SER A 40 5.68 11.72 9.95
C SER A 40 4.35 10.98 10.10
N VAL A 41 3.56 10.97 9.03
CA VAL A 41 2.30 10.23 8.91
C VAL A 41 2.43 9.21 7.80
N ILE A 42 2.01 7.98 8.07
CA ILE A 42 2.03 6.85 7.13
C ILE A 42 0.62 6.26 7.05
N ASN A 43 0.13 6.02 5.86
CA ASN A 43 -1.09 5.25 5.62
C ASN A 43 -0.73 3.79 5.41
N LEU A 44 -1.29 2.90 6.24
CA LEU A 44 -1.09 1.46 6.16
C LEU A 44 -2.35 0.78 5.63
N LEU A 45 -2.37 0.48 4.34
CA LEU A 45 -3.46 -0.24 3.69
C LEU A 45 -3.20 -1.75 3.76
N LYS A 46 -3.97 -2.47 4.56
CA LYS A 46 -3.92 -3.95 4.63
C LYS A 46 -4.92 -4.52 3.64
N ILE A 47 -4.58 -4.50 2.36
CA ILE A 47 -5.50 -4.83 1.26
C ILE A 47 -6.00 -6.28 1.24
N HIS A 48 -5.39 -7.18 2.00
CA HIS A 48 -5.85 -8.55 2.21
C HIS A 48 -6.46 -8.79 3.61
N GLY A 49 -6.78 -7.71 4.34
CA GLY A 49 -7.32 -7.80 5.68
C GLY A 49 -6.29 -8.02 6.78
N SER A 50 -6.74 -8.42 7.95
CA SER A 50 -5.88 -8.60 9.12
C SER A 50 -6.44 -9.60 10.11
N LEU A 51 -5.54 -10.30 10.80
CA LEU A 51 -5.86 -11.16 11.94
C LEU A 51 -6.44 -10.41 13.15
N THR A 52 -6.44 -9.08 13.12
CA THR A 52 -6.98 -8.23 14.17
C THR A 52 -8.31 -7.57 13.80
N TRP A 53 -8.90 -7.93 12.66
CA TRP A 53 -10.17 -7.39 12.19
C TRP A 53 -11.28 -8.44 12.32
N GLU A 54 -12.45 -8.02 12.75
CA GLU A 54 -13.63 -8.87 12.92
C GLU A 54 -14.89 -8.11 12.55
N GLN A 55 -15.88 -8.82 11.99
CA GLN A 55 -17.21 -8.27 11.76
C GLN A 55 -17.98 -8.17 13.07
N ASP A 56 -18.58 -7.02 13.34
CA ASP A 56 -19.44 -6.77 14.50
C ASP A 56 -20.70 -6.02 14.06
N GLY A 57 -21.75 -6.76 13.76
CA GLY A 57 -22.93 -6.24 13.07
C GLY A 57 -22.57 -5.76 11.68
N ASP A 58 -22.90 -4.51 11.37
CA ASP A 58 -22.58 -3.88 10.07
C ASP A 58 -21.20 -3.22 10.04
N GLU A 59 -20.46 -3.24 11.16
CA GLU A 59 -19.15 -2.61 11.28
C GLU A 59 -18.03 -3.64 11.23
N ILE A 60 -16.88 -3.23 10.70
CA ILE A 60 -15.62 -3.95 10.84
C ILE A 60 -14.83 -3.28 11.94
N ILE A 61 -14.52 -4.01 12.99
CA ILE A 61 -13.82 -3.49 14.15
C ILE A 61 -12.43 -4.10 14.30
N ARG A 62 -11.52 -3.33 14.89
CA ARG A 62 -10.19 -3.81 15.26
C ARG A 62 -10.17 -4.19 16.74
N LYS A 63 -9.71 -5.40 17.02
CA LYS A 63 -9.56 -5.96 18.37
C LYS A 63 -8.13 -6.46 18.60
N ASP A 64 -7.84 -6.79 19.86
CA ASP A 64 -6.64 -7.58 20.18
C ASP A 64 -6.72 -8.96 19.50
N LYS A 65 -5.59 -9.43 18.97
CA LYS A 65 -5.48 -10.69 18.24
C LYS A 65 -6.05 -11.89 19.02
N ASN A 66 -5.87 -11.90 20.33
CA ASN A 66 -6.32 -13.02 21.18
C ASN A 66 -7.84 -13.01 21.43
N SER A 67 -8.54 -11.92 21.12
CA SER A 67 -9.97 -11.77 21.28
C SER A 67 -10.77 -11.97 19.98
N ILE A 68 -10.07 -12.15 18.84
CA ILE A 68 -10.69 -12.40 17.54
C ILE A 68 -11.15 -13.85 17.44
N LYS A 69 -12.40 -14.05 17.03
CA LYS A 69 -12.97 -15.37 16.77
C LYS A 69 -12.87 -15.74 15.30
N GLU A 70 -13.23 -14.79 14.43
CA GLU A 70 -13.26 -14.98 12.99
C GLU A 70 -12.59 -13.78 12.30
N PRO A 71 -11.31 -13.91 11.88
CA PRO A 71 -10.59 -12.80 11.31
C PRO A 71 -11.05 -12.47 9.88
N ILE A 72 -11.15 -11.19 9.56
CA ILE A 72 -11.40 -10.71 8.19
C ILE A 72 -10.09 -10.70 7.42
N MET A 73 -9.88 -11.76 6.62
CA MET A 73 -8.71 -11.94 5.77
C MET A 73 -9.06 -12.64 4.47
N VAL A 74 -8.40 -12.24 3.38
CA VAL A 74 -8.43 -12.96 2.11
C VAL A 74 -7.36 -14.05 2.13
N PHE A 75 -7.78 -15.30 2.21
CA PHE A 75 -6.86 -16.43 2.10
C PHE A 75 -6.53 -16.74 0.62
N PRO A 76 -5.38 -17.39 0.35
CA PRO A 76 -5.02 -17.85 -0.98
C PRO A 76 -5.98 -18.98 -1.44
N SER A 77 -7.14 -18.64 -1.96
CA SER A 77 -8.15 -19.57 -2.45
C SER A 77 -8.69 -19.14 -3.81
N SER A 78 -9.40 -20.04 -4.49
CA SER A 78 -10.00 -19.81 -5.81
C SER A 78 -11.12 -18.74 -5.83
N ASN A 79 -11.68 -18.38 -4.68
CA ASN A 79 -12.81 -17.44 -4.57
C ASN A 79 -12.40 -15.99 -4.30
N LYS A 80 -11.14 -15.61 -4.52
CA LYS A 80 -10.61 -14.26 -4.27
C LYS A 80 -11.39 -13.13 -4.94
N TYR A 81 -11.96 -13.38 -6.12
CA TYR A 81 -12.70 -12.35 -6.87
C TYR A 81 -13.99 -11.94 -6.17
N MET A 82 -14.72 -12.86 -5.56
CA MET A 82 -15.99 -12.56 -4.88
C MET A 82 -15.75 -11.72 -3.61
N GLN A 83 -14.72 -12.04 -2.84
CA GLN A 83 -14.39 -11.33 -1.61
C GLN A 83 -13.90 -9.89 -1.84
N SER A 84 -13.30 -9.58 -3.00
CA SER A 84 -12.82 -8.23 -3.30
C SER A 84 -13.93 -7.20 -3.50
N TYR A 85 -15.18 -7.62 -3.67
CA TYR A 85 -16.35 -6.73 -3.76
C TYR A 85 -17.00 -6.42 -2.41
N GLU A 86 -16.56 -7.07 -1.34
CA GLU A 86 -17.08 -6.85 0.01
C GLU A 86 -16.23 -5.83 0.78
N ARG A 87 -16.84 -5.21 1.80
CA ARG A 87 -16.11 -4.36 2.76
C ARG A 87 -15.16 -5.23 3.59
N PRO A 88 -13.97 -4.76 3.94
CA PRO A 88 -13.35 -3.46 3.60
C PRO A 88 -12.53 -3.50 2.29
N TYR A 89 -12.50 -4.63 1.61
CA TYR A 89 -11.56 -4.88 0.50
C TYR A 89 -11.79 -3.94 -0.68
N PHE A 90 -13.04 -3.75 -1.08
CA PHE A 90 -13.38 -2.85 -2.17
C PHE A 90 -12.86 -1.42 -1.91
N GLU A 91 -13.06 -0.93 -0.70
CA GLU A 91 -12.62 0.42 -0.29
C GLU A 91 -11.09 0.53 -0.28
N LEU A 92 -10.41 -0.49 0.25
CA LEU A 92 -8.93 -0.55 0.29
C LEU A 92 -8.32 -0.66 -1.10
N PHE A 93 -8.88 -1.48 -1.98
CA PHE A 93 -8.44 -1.57 -3.38
C PHE A 93 -8.68 -0.26 -4.13
N SER A 94 -9.84 0.36 -3.94
CA SER A 94 -10.16 1.66 -4.54
C SER A 94 -9.18 2.73 -4.06
N LYS A 95 -8.85 2.75 -2.77
CA LYS A 95 -7.85 3.66 -2.19
C LYS A 95 -6.46 3.42 -2.76
N PHE A 96 -6.03 2.15 -2.84
CA PHE A 96 -4.75 1.79 -3.44
C PHE A 96 -4.68 2.26 -4.90
N GLN A 97 -5.72 2.00 -5.69
CA GLN A 97 -5.78 2.45 -7.08
C GLN A 97 -5.74 3.98 -7.20
N ALA A 98 -6.42 4.69 -6.31
CA ALA A 98 -6.37 6.16 -6.27
C ALA A 98 -4.97 6.68 -5.96
N LEU A 99 -4.23 6.03 -5.06
CA LEU A 99 -2.84 6.36 -4.74
C LEU A 99 -1.91 6.15 -5.94
N LEU A 100 -2.05 5.05 -6.68
CA LEU A 100 -1.27 4.80 -7.89
C LEU A 100 -1.50 5.84 -8.99
N ARG A 101 -2.66 6.49 -9.00
CA ARG A 101 -3.03 7.52 -9.99
C ARG A 101 -2.62 8.93 -9.60
N LYS A 102 -2.07 9.15 -8.41
CA LYS A 102 -1.52 10.46 -8.04
C LYS A 102 -0.31 10.78 -8.90
N GLN A 103 -0.21 12.05 -9.29
CA GLN A 103 0.95 12.52 -10.06
C GLN A 103 2.25 12.38 -9.25
N ASN A 104 3.34 12.09 -9.95
CA ASN A 104 4.68 11.94 -9.38
C ASN A 104 4.76 10.89 -8.28
N THR A 105 4.03 9.79 -8.44
CA THR A 105 4.05 8.66 -7.51
C THR A 105 5.22 7.74 -7.84
N VAL A 106 5.96 7.33 -6.82
CA VAL A 106 6.92 6.24 -6.90
C VAL A 106 6.35 5.06 -6.11
N LEU A 107 6.12 3.94 -6.80
CA LEU A 107 5.77 2.68 -6.17
C LEU A 107 7.04 1.85 -5.95
N ILE A 108 7.28 1.43 -4.72
CA ILE A 108 8.35 0.49 -4.40
C ILE A 108 7.71 -0.81 -3.95
N THR A 109 8.01 -1.91 -4.62
CA THR A 109 7.59 -3.25 -4.18
C THR A 109 8.77 -3.97 -3.54
N ALA A 110 8.52 -4.71 -2.47
CA ALA A 110 9.56 -5.48 -1.79
C ALA A 110 9.05 -6.90 -1.50
N GLY A 111 9.67 -7.90 -2.09
CA GLY A 111 9.27 -9.31 -1.96
C GLY A 111 7.89 -9.63 -2.54
N PHE A 112 7.43 -8.84 -3.52
CA PHE A 112 6.16 -9.05 -4.20
C PHE A 112 6.40 -9.70 -5.55
N SER A 113 6.06 -10.97 -5.67
CA SER A 113 6.33 -11.80 -6.85
C SER A 113 5.44 -11.50 -8.07
N PHE A 114 4.47 -10.59 -7.96
CA PHE A 114 3.45 -10.31 -8.98
C PHE A 114 2.58 -11.52 -9.38
N ALA A 115 2.55 -12.56 -8.54
CA ALA A 115 1.66 -13.71 -8.74
C ALA A 115 0.19 -13.39 -8.42
N ASP A 116 -0.08 -12.41 -7.55
CA ASP A 116 -1.43 -11.90 -7.30
C ASP A 116 -1.90 -11.08 -8.50
N ASN A 117 -2.78 -11.69 -9.30
CA ASN A 117 -3.28 -11.05 -10.53
C ASN A 117 -4.07 -9.76 -10.26
N HIS A 118 -4.76 -9.67 -9.13
CA HIS A 118 -5.61 -8.52 -8.83
C HIS A 118 -4.77 -7.26 -8.63
N ILE A 119 -3.79 -7.34 -7.74
CA ILE A 119 -2.87 -6.24 -7.44
C ILE A 119 -1.97 -5.96 -8.64
N SER A 120 -1.42 -7.00 -9.25
CA SER A 120 -0.50 -6.86 -10.39
C SER A 120 -1.18 -6.15 -11.57
N ARG A 121 -2.44 -6.47 -11.87
CA ARG A 121 -3.19 -5.82 -12.93
C ARG A 121 -3.47 -4.35 -12.66
N MET A 122 -3.78 -3.98 -11.41
CA MET A 122 -3.94 -2.57 -11.03
C MET A 122 -2.65 -1.78 -11.23
N ILE A 123 -1.51 -2.35 -10.82
CA ILE A 123 -0.19 -1.73 -10.97
C ILE A 123 0.16 -1.57 -12.45
N ILE A 124 0.07 -2.65 -13.23
CA ILE A 124 0.39 -2.65 -14.67
C ILE A 124 -0.52 -1.66 -15.43
N GLN A 125 -1.81 -1.64 -15.12
CA GLN A 125 -2.73 -0.71 -15.75
C GLN A 125 -2.41 0.75 -15.40
N ALA A 126 -2.05 1.03 -14.14
CA ALA A 126 -1.64 2.36 -13.73
C ALA A 126 -0.37 2.81 -14.47
N LEU A 127 0.64 1.94 -14.60
CA LEU A 127 1.86 2.21 -15.39
C LEU A 127 1.55 2.60 -16.84
N LYS A 128 0.61 1.90 -17.47
CA LYS A 128 0.23 2.15 -18.87
C LYS A 128 -0.54 3.46 -19.06
N THR A 129 -1.19 3.95 -18.02
CA THR A 129 -2.11 5.10 -18.12
C THR A 129 -1.60 6.37 -17.44
N ILE A 130 -0.64 6.27 -16.51
CA ILE A 130 -0.12 7.39 -15.74
C ILE A 130 1.37 7.59 -16.05
N PRO A 131 1.73 8.51 -16.94
CA PRO A 131 3.12 8.71 -17.37
C PRO A 131 4.09 9.12 -16.24
N SER A 132 3.56 9.74 -15.17
CA SER A 132 4.36 10.17 -14.01
C SER A 132 4.51 9.11 -12.92
N LEU A 133 3.98 7.89 -13.11
CA LEU A 133 4.17 6.78 -12.19
C LEU A 133 5.49 6.09 -12.50
N SER A 134 6.34 5.95 -11.47
CA SER A 134 7.58 5.18 -11.53
C SER A 134 7.47 3.97 -10.60
N ILE A 135 8.05 2.85 -11.00
CA ILE A 135 8.06 1.63 -10.18
C ILE A 135 9.49 1.14 -9.97
N LEU A 136 9.84 0.89 -8.71
CA LEU A 136 11.02 0.15 -8.31
C LEU A 136 10.59 -1.22 -7.78
N VAL A 137 10.90 -2.26 -8.53
CA VAL A 137 10.66 -3.65 -8.12
C VAL A 137 11.88 -4.16 -7.37
N THR A 138 11.74 -4.49 -6.09
CA THR A 138 12.82 -5.07 -5.30
C THR A 138 12.46 -6.48 -4.85
N ASP A 139 13.36 -7.41 -5.12
CA ASP A 139 13.22 -8.81 -4.71
C ASP A 139 14.62 -9.41 -4.49
N PHE A 140 14.69 -10.54 -3.80
CA PHE A 140 15.94 -11.28 -3.64
C PHE A 140 16.38 -11.93 -4.95
N ASP A 141 15.43 -12.24 -5.84
CA ASP A 141 15.67 -12.76 -7.19
C ASP A 141 14.90 -11.94 -8.22
N ILE A 142 15.60 -11.12 -8.98
CA ILE A 142 15.02 -10.29 -10.05
C ILE A 142 15.04 -10.96 -11.42
N SER A 143 15.61 -12.17 -11.51
CA SER A 143 15.71 -12.96 -12.74
C SER A 143 15.26 -14.41 -12.51
N PRO A 144 14.01 -14.61 -12.00
CA PRO A 144 13.55 -15.95 -11.68
C PRO A 144 13.54 -16.86 -12.92
N ALA A 145 13.91 -18.13 -12.73
CA ALA A 145 13.99 -19.10 -13.83
C ALA A 145 12.64 -19.33 -14.53
N THR A 146 11.53 -19.18 -13.81
CA THR A 146 10.15 -19.33 -14.32
C THR A 146 9.30 -18.12 -13.93
N PRO A 147 9.49 -16.97 -14.59
CA PRO A 147 8.72 -15.78 -14.29
C PRO A 147 7.24 -15.96 -14.66
N ASN A 148 6.34 -15.46 -13.83
CA ASN A 148 4.92 -15.47 -14.16
C ASN A 148 4.58 -14.43 -15.24
N LYS A 149 3.34 -14.49 -15.76
CA LYS A 149 2.88 -13.61 -16.84
C LYS A 149 3.01 -12.12 -16.52
N ASN A 150 2.66 -11.71 -15.30
CA ASN A 150 2.72 -10.29 -14.90
C ASN A 150 4.17 -9.80 -14.76
N TRP A 151 5.08 -10.64 -14.28
CA TRP A 151 6.50 -10.34 -14.23
C TRP A 151 7.09 -10.12 -15.63
N ASN A 152 6.77 -11.02 -16.57
CA ASN A 152 7.17 -10.87 -17.97
C ASN A 152 6.63 -9.59 -18.59
N GLU A 153 5.37 -9.25 -18.30
CA GLU A 153 4.75 -8.01 -18.80
C GLU A 153 5.47 -6.76 -18.27
N LEU A 154 5.92 -6.76 -17.00
CA LEU A 154 6.74 -5.66 -16.45
C LEU A 154 8.09 -5.52 -17.16
N ILE A 155 8.76 -6.64 -17.42
CA ILE A 155 10.03 -6.63 -18.18
C ILE A 155 9.81 -6.07 -19.60
N ASP A 156 8.72 -6.46 -20.26
CA ASP A 156 8.40 -5.97 -21.60
C ASP A 156 8.01 -4.48 -21.61
N LEU A 157 7.36 -3.99 -20.56
CA LEU A 157 7.08 -2.57 -20.38
C LEU A 157 8.37 -1.78 -20.13
N MET A 158 9.28 -2.30 -19.30
CA MET A 158 10.60 -1.69 -19.08
C MET A 158 11.38 -1.54 -20.39
N LYS A 159 11.38 -2.56 -21.25
CA LYS A 159 12.01 -2.51 -22.59
C LYS A 159 11.36 -1.49 -23.53
N LYS A 160 10.15 -1.02 -23.23
CA LYS A 160 9.40 0.02 -23.97
C LYS A 160 9.49 1.39 -23.29
N ASP A 161 10.53 1.61 -22.49
CA ASP A 161 10.84 2.86 -21.81
C ASP A 161 9.78 3.35 -20.78
N TYR A 162 8.94 2.43 -20.26
CA TYR A 162 8.15 2.76 -19.08
C TYR A 162 9.06 2.90 -17.86
N SER A 163 8.71 3.79 -16.92
CA SER A 163 9.52 4.09 -15.74
C SER A 163 9.51 2.95 -14.73
N ILE A 164 10.24 1.89 -15.04
CA ILE A 164 10.38 0.67 -14.23
C ILE A 164 11.86 0.38 -14.03
N ALA A 165 12.24 0.07 -12.78
CA ALA A 165 13.57 -0.44 -12.44
C ALA A 165 13.42 -1.70 -11.58
N PHE A 166 14.37 -2.64 -11.76
CA PHE A 166 14.51 -3.82 -10.92
C PHE A 166 15.78 -3.70 -10.07
N LEU A 167 15.67 -3.99 -8.79
CA LEU A 167 16.76 -3.95 -7.83
C LEU A 167 16.80 -5.25 -7.04
N GLN A 168 17.90 -5.97 -7.13
CA GLN A 168 18.13 -7.15 -6.29
C GLN A 168 18.48 -6.69 -4.86
N ALA A 169 17.52 -6.76 -3.96
CA ALA A 169 17.66 -6.32 -2.58
C ALA A 169 16.63 -7.00 -1.67
N THR A 170 16.93 -7.08 -0.39
CA THR A 170 16.02 -7.58 0.64
C THR A 170 15.77 -6.55 1.74
N MET A 171 14.57 -6.57 2.34
CA MET A 171 14.19 -5.67 3.43
C MET A 171 15.10 -5.81 4.66
N ASN A 172 15.67 -6.99 4.88
CA ASN A 172 16.46 -7.32 6.07
C ASN A 172 17.95 -7.00 5.94
N SER A 173 18.45 -6.65 4.75
CA SER A 173 19.88 -6.52 4.55
C SER A 173 20.29 -5.19 3.91
N ASN A 174 19.95 -4.95 2.68
CA ASN A 174 20.57 -3.89 1.89
C ASN A 174 19.59 -2.87 1.27
N LEU A 175 18.27 -3.12 1.29
CA LEU A 175 17.32 -2.20 0.68
C LEU A 175 17.39 -0.80 1.29
N THR A 176 17.51 -0.71 2.61
CA THR A 176 17.61 0.59 3.32
C THR A 176 18.85 1.39 2.95
N ASP A 177 19.95 0.71 2.62
CA ASP A 177 21.21 1.37 2.27
C ASP A 177 21.09 2.19 0.98
N TYR A 178 20.26 1.74 0.03
CA TYR A 178 19.99 2.48 -1.20
C TYR A 178 19.24 3.79 -0.98
N PHE A 179 18.40 3.86 0.07
CA PHE A 179 17.65 5.07 0.40
C PHE A 179 18.41 6.05 1.30
N ILE A 180 19.37 5.57 2.09
CA ILE A 180 20.15 6.38 3.02
C ILE A 180 21.32 7.06 2.30
N ARG A 181 22.00 6.37 1.37
CA ARG A 181 23.18 6.88 0.67
C ARG A 181 22.92 8.07 -0.26
N GLY A 182 21.67 8.31 -0.67
CA GLY A 182 21.30 9.46 -1.50
C GLY A 182 21.35 10.83 -0.80
N ASN A 183 21.55 10.88 0.52
CA ASN A 183 21.55 12.13 1.30
C ASN A 183 22.95 12.61 1.76
N ILE A 184 24.04 12.04 1.24
CA ILE A 184 25.39 12.36 1.76
C ILE A 184 26.23 13.21 0.79
N ASN A 185 25.73 13.54 -0.39
CA ASN A 185 26.46 14.41 -1.34
C ASN A 185 25.53 15.46 -1.95
N ASP A 186 25.16 16.45 -1.15
CA ASP A 186 24.81 17.81 -1.61
C ASP A 186 25.33 18.83 -0.58
#